data_2bb3d72ea6ecdafc75a0fade1a5ec3a6
#
_entry.id   2bb3d72ea6ecdafc75a0fade1a5ec3a6
#
_cell.length_a   1.000
_cell.length_b   1.000
_cell.length_c   1.000
_cell.angle_alpha   90.00
_cell.angle_beta   90.00
_cell.angle_gamma   90.00
#
_symmetry.space_group_name_H-M   'P 1'
#
loop_
_entity.id
_entity.type
_entity.pdbx_description
1 polymer ?
#
loop_
_entity_poly.entity_id
_entity_poly.type
_entity_poly.pdbx_seq_one_letter_code
_entity_poly.pdbx_strand_id
1 'polypeptide(L)'
;MKLIKFGISGFRGFSSDKLSTIDVNDLTTLIGKNDAGKSSVLDAMDVFFNGISNLDNDDFHIDSDGARAESIELQATFSSNEFIVKLETVDTNLSKEGLLSKDGNLVITQKITKPTKSAVKTSITAFLPDEPDLADLYTLTNAKLKEKLEYIKEQYNITNWESVTKRTNSLMRQAIISYFMENSTHEKKNILVDTGKGGGKDIWNKLGTQLPLFQLFKTDRSNDDGDSEIQYPLKAVTKETLKGALSGQLDEITKKVRLEAEKQAKLTLTKLNEMDPELAKQLIPKFETPKWENVFKFSLDTDKIPLNKRGSGTRRLILLNFFRAQADKTIQERNATDVIYAFEEPETAQHADHQRMLMQSFLEISNKDGRQVIITTHNPELAGMPDSNSIRQIKRNHNYTSEIENTPNLADVGRDLGVLPNVPGLPGRLKLVIFVEGPNDVRFIHLLLMKYCPEIFKNNDTVLIPFGGGSLKYWVNLELLKPLHPAEFYIFDNDAAGKSYENRVKRSGVSSQNIHLWDLGPIEFYFPYNFYNRAVRSSNQSKEKNKNDQSEELVELSPKEFHNANYDADIKPLKNILWSAFERKSTKLIPLIKQDEILNCELESLAKSILKAYDC
;
A
#
# COMPACT_ATOMS: atom_id res chain seq x y z
N MET A 1 7.30 -18.23 -6.16
CA MET A 1 8.31 -17.72 -5.19
C MET A 1 7.69 -16.52 -4.47
N LYS A 2 7.39 -16.63 -3.17
CA LYS A 2 6.67 -15.60 -2.42
C LYS A 2 7.67 -14.69 -1.70
N LEU A 3 7.53 -13.36 -1.84
CA LEU A 3 8.28 -12.39 -1.04
C LEU A 3 7.73 -12.40 0.39
N ILE A 4 8.58 -12.67 1.37
CA ILE A 4 8.17 -12.72 2.79
C ILE A 4 8.74 -11.58 3.63
N LYS A 5 9.87 -10.99 3.19
CA LYS A 5 10.49 -9.84 3.86
C LYS A 5 11.26 -8.98 2.88
N PHE A 6 11.24 -7.67 3.08
CA PHE A 6 12.04 -6.73 2.32
C PHE A 6 12.79 -5.78 3.24
N GLY A 7 14.08 -5.58 3.00
CA GLY A 7 14.97 -4.73 3.80
C GLY A 7 15.46 -3.54 2.99
N ILE A 8 15.57 -2.39 3.65
CA ILE A 8 15.97 -1.11 3.07
C ILE A 8 16.99 -0.44 3.98
N SER A 9 18.09 0.02 3.43
CA SER A 9 19.09 0.85 4.13
C SER A 9 19.71 1.85 3.17
N GLY A 10 20.01 3.05 3.65
CA GLY A 10 20.65 4.11 2.88
C GLY A 10 19.76 4.76 1.80
N PHE A 11 18.44 4.55 1.82
CA PHE A 11 17.51 5.02 0.79
C PHE A 11 16.53 6.06 1.36
N ARG A 12 16.57 7.27 0.86
CA ARG A 12 15.72 8.42 1.27
C ARG A 12 15.63 8.58 2.79
N GLY A 13 14.44 8.34 3.37
CA GLY A 13 14.24 8.42 4.83
C GLY A 13 14.88 7.27 5.63
N PHE A 14 15.36 6.19 5.01
CA PHE A 14 15.92 5.03 5.69
C PHE A 14 17.43 5.15 5.87
N SER A 15 17.89 5.20 7.14
CA SER A 15 19.31 5.36 7.51
C SER A 15 20.17 4.21 6.98
N SER A 16 21.47 4.52 6.81
CA SER A 16 22.51 3.53 6.47
C SER A 16 22.94 2.66 7.65
N ASP A 17 22.64 3.06 8.89
CA ASP A 17 23.13 2.40 10.10
C ASP A 17 22.43 1.07 10.37
N LYS A 18 21.21 0.91 9.85
CA LYS A 18 20.37 -0.24 10.11
C LYS A 18 19.59 -0.64 8.88
N LEU A 19 19.53 -1.93 8.62
CA LEU A 19 18.60 -2.48 7.63
C LEU A 19 17.18 -2.48 8.23
N SER A 20 16.34 -1.57 7.75
CA SER A 20 14.91 -1.50 8.12
C SER A 20 14.14 -2.55 7.33
N THR A 21 13.48 -3.48 8.01
CA THR A 21 12.82 -4.61 7.36
C THR A 21 11.31 -4.54 7.47
N ILE A 22 10.62 -4.88 6.39
CA ILE A 22 9.17 -5.02 6.32
C ILE A 22 8.80 -6.48 6.03
N ASP A 23 7.88 -7.04 6.82
CA ASP A 23 7.31 -8.36 6.58
C ASP A 23 6.16 -8.24 5.58
N VAL A 24 6.19 -9.08 4.54
CA VAL A 24 5.25 -9.04 3.42
C VAL A 24 4.35 -10.27 3.46
N ASN A 25 3.05 -10.04 3.47
CA ASN A 25 1.99 -11.06 3.42
C ASN A 25 1.35 -11.13 2.01
N ASP A 26 0.29 -11.92 1.85
CA ASP A 26 -0.49 -11.94 0.61
C ASP A 26 -1.13 -10.57 0.34
N LEU A 27 -1.66 -9.94 1.40
CA LEU A 27 -2.02 -8.53 1.41
C LEU A 27 -1.20 -7.82 2.50
N THR A 28 -0.53 -6.74 2.16
CA THR A 28 0.24 -5.90 3.09
C THR A 28 -0.21 -4.46 2.97
N THR A 29 -0.59 -3.86 4.09
CA THR A 29 -1.09 -2.48 4.14
C THR A 29 -0.09 -1.60 4.90
N LEU A 30 0.50 -0.63 4.20
CA LEU A 30 1.43 0.34 4.76
C LEU A 30 0.69 1.57 5.25
N ILE A 31 0.79 1.86 6.52
CA ILE A 31 0.15 3.00 7.18
C ILE A 31 1.20 3.91 7.79
N GLY A 32 0.91 5.18 7.87
CA GLY A 32 1.76 6.20 8.50
C GLY A 32 1.37 7.59 8.05
N LYS A 33 1.87 8.60 8.74
CA LYS A 33 1.65 10.01 8.39
C LYS A 33 2.22 10.32 6.99
N ASN A 34 1.79 11.45 6.44
CA ASN A 34 2.43 11.97 5.23
C ASN A 34 3.93 12.16 5.48
N ASP A 35 4.74 11.89 4.48
CA ASP A 35 6.21 11.93 4.53
C ASP A 35 6.88 10.95 5.51
N ALA A 36 6.14 9.98 6.06
CA ALA A 36 6.74 8.95 6.91
C ALA A 36 7.67 7.99 6.16
N GLY A 37 7.55 7.90 4.83
CA GLY A 37 8.36 7.01 3.99
C GLY A 37 7.59 5.84 3.35
N LYS A 38 6.25 5.87 3.34
CA LYS A 38 5.41 4.84 2.69
C LYS A 38 5.77 4.64 1.22
N SER A 39 5.78 5.73 0.44
CA SER A 39 6.17 5.73 -0.97
C SER A 39 7.61 5.26 -1.18
N SER A 40 8.50 5.63 -0.25
CA SER A 40 9.91 5.21 -0.33
C SER A 40 10.07 3.69 -0.22
N VAL A 41 9.22 2.99 0.54
CA VAL A 41 9.23 1.52 0.58
C VAL A 41 8.86 0.94 -0.78
N LEU A 42 7.80 1.45 -1.42
CA LEU A 42 7.36 0.98 -2.73
C LEU A 42 8.39 1.29 -3.81
N ASP A 43 9.00 2.47 -3.76
CA ASP A 43 10.06 2.88 -4.70
C ASP A 43 11.32 2.04 -4.54
N ALA A 44 11.71 1.71 -3.30
CA ALA A 44 12.84 0.81 -3.05
C ALA A 44 12.59 -0.60 -3.60
N MET A 45 11.35 -1.11 -3.49
CA MET A 45 10.96 -2.37 -4.12
C MET A 45 11.02 -2.26 -5.66
N ASP A 46 10.54 -1.15 -6.23
CA ASP A 46 10.61 -0.92 -7.68
C ASP A 46 12.06 -0.92 -8.18
N VAL A 47 12.96 -0.26 -7.46
CA VAL A 47 14.40 -0.27 -7.76
C VAL A 47 14.97 -1.68 -7.70
N PHE A 48 14.59 -2.48 -6.71
CA PHE A 48 15.07 -3.85 -6.57
C PHE A 48 14.63 -4.76 -7.72
N PHE A 49 13.34 -4.73 -8.09
CA PHE A 49 12.77 -5.64 -9.09
C PHE A 49 12.93 -5.15 -10.52
N ASN A 50 12.81 -3.85 -10.76
CA ASN A 50 12.78 -3.25 -12.11
C ASN A 50 14.06 -2.50 -12.47
N GLY A 51 14.98 -2.33 -11.51
CA GLY A 51 16.31 -1.75 -11.72
C GLY A 51 16.39 -0.25 -11.47
N ILE A 52 17.59 0.29 -11.64
CA ILE A 52 18.00 1.64 -11.19
C ILE A 52 17.77 2.76 -12.22
N SER A 53 16.95 2.55 -13.25
CA SER A 53 16.80 3.53 -14.35
C SER A 53 16.27 4.89 -13.90
N ASN A 54 15.52 4.94 -12.81
CA ASN A 54 14.90 6.14 -12.27
C ASN A 54 15.56 6.62 -10.96
N LEU A 55 16.68 6.00 -10.56
CA LEU A 55 17.39 6.34 -9.33
C LEU A 55 18.33 7.51 -9.59
N ASP A 56 18.33 8.50 -8.71
CA ASP A 56 19.27 9.62 -8.74
C ASP A 56 20.04 9.80 -7.41
N ASN A 57 20.84 10.84 -7.32
CA ASN A 57 21.64 11.11 -6.12
C ASN A 57 20.77 11.49 -4.92
N ASP A 58 19.59 12.04 -5.13
CA ASP A 58 18.69 12.50 -4.06
C ASP A 58 17.93 11.35 -3.41
N ASP A 59 17.99 10.15 -4.01
CA ASP A 59 17.47 8.92 -3.41
C ASP A 59 18.40 8.34 -2.32
N PHE A 60 19.65 8.77 -2.24
CA PHE A 60 20.58 8.35 -1.20
C PHE A 60 20.28 9.10 0.10
N HIS A 61 20.18 8.36 1.21
CA HIS A 61 19.89 8.93 2.53
C HIS A 61 20.88 10.04 2.90
N ILE A 62 20.37 11.10 3.52
CA ILE A 62 21.18 12.17 4.11
C ILE A 62 20.96 12.10 5.61
N ASP A 63 22.04 11.89 6.36
CA ASP A 63 22.00 11.82 7.82
C ASP A 63 21.88 13.21 8.46
N SER A 64 21.79 13.24 9.81
CA SER A 64 21.64 14.48 10.57
C SER A 64 22.80 15.46 10.41
N ASP A 65 23.99 15.00 10.04
CA ASP A 65 25.19 15.79 9.86
C ASP A 65 25.33 16.30 8.41
N GLY A 66 24.34 15.97 7.57
CA GLY A 66 24.30 16.34 6.16
C GLY A 66 25.17 15.45 5.26
N ALA A 67 25.76 14.38 5.79
CA ALA A 67 26.50 13.42 5.00
C ALA A 67 25.54 12.52 4.23
N ARG A 68 25.85 12.30 2.95
CA ARG A 68 25.06 11.43 2.08
C ARG A 68 25.57 10.00 2.17
N ALA A 69 24.66 9.03 2.25
CA ALA A 69 24.99 7.61 2.25
C ALA A 69 25.86 7.23 1.04
N GLU A 70 26.89 6.43 1.26
CA GLU A 70 27.79 5.96 0.19
C GLU A 70 27.14 4.87 -0.68
N SER A 71 26.16 4.14 -0.12
CA SER A 71 25.46 3.06 -0.80
C SER A 71 24.05 2.88 -0.27
N ILE A 72 23.19 2.40 -1.15
CA ILE A 72 21.86 1.87 -0.82
C ILE A 72 21.98 0.35 -0.76
N GLU A 73 21.42 -0.27 0.26
CA GLU A 73 21.29 -1.71 0.37
C GLU A 73 19.81 -2.11 0.38
N LEU A 74 19.43 -2.95 -0.58
CA LEU A 74 18.09 -3.51 -0.70
C LEU A 74 18.19 -5.02 -0.57
N GLN A 75 17.39 -5.60 0.31
CA GLN A 75 17.40 -7.03 0.58
C GLN A 75 15.99 -7.62 0.44
N ALA A 76 15.84 -8.65 -0.38
CA ALA A 76 14.58 -9.38 -0.52
C ALA A 76 14.74 -10.81 -0.02
N THR A 77 13.81 -11.25 0.82
CA THR A 77 13.74 -12.62 1.33
C THR A 77 12.52 -13.31 0.75
N PHE A 78 12.75 -14.44 0.08
CA PHE A 78 11.71 -15.23 -0.57
C PHE A 78 11.56 -16.59 0.10
N SER A 79 10.32 -17.09 0.17
CA SER A 79 10.08 -18.47 0.59
C SER A 79 10.70 -19.46 -0.41
N SER A 80 11.36 -20.48 0.11
CA SER A 80 12.13 -21.44 -0.70
C SER A 80 11.37 -22.72 -1.05
N ASN A 81 10.04 -22.70 -1.08
CA ASN A 81 9.24 -23.89 -1.34
C ASN A 81 9.72 -24.62 -2.60
N GLU A 82 10.53 -25.68 -2.38
CA GLU A 82 10.99 -26.70 -3.36
C GLU A 82 11.30 -26.21 -4.78
N PHE A 83 11.90 -25.03 -4.87
CA PHE A 83 12.15 -24.40 -6.16
C PHE A 83 13.24 -25.13 -6.95
N ILE A 84 12.86 -25.76 -8.05
CA ILE A 84 13.78 -26.45 -8.95
C ILE A 84 14.39 -25.46 -9.94
N VAL A 85 15.71 -25.35 -9.90
CA VAL A 85 16.49 -24.55 -10.84
C VAL A 85 17.25 -25.48 -11.77
N LYS A 86 17.14 -25.27 -13.06
CA LYS A 86 17.99 -26.00 -14.03
C LYS A 86 19.31 -25.27 -14.19
N LEU A 87 20.34 -25.74 -13.52
CA LEU A 87 21.70 -25.22 -13.65
C LEU A 87 22.50 -26.12 -14.61
N GLU A 88 23.03 -25.51 -15.70
CA GLU A 88 23.69 -26.26 -16.78
C GLU A 88 22.73 -27.32 -17.36
N THR A 89 23.03 -28.60 -17.11
CA THR A 89 22.23 -29.75 -17.58
C THR A 89 21.52 -30.50 -16.46
N VAL A 90 21.60 -30.00 -15.20
CA VAL A 90 21.12 -30.67 -14.00
C VAL A 90 19.98 -29.89 -13.37
N ASP A 91 18.88 -30.59 -13.10
CA ASP A 91 17.82 -30.08 -12.26
C ASP A 91 18.25 -30.14 -10.80
N THR A 92 18.37 -28.99 -10.16
CA THR A 92 18.81 -28.85 -8.77
C THR A 92 17.86 -27.91 -8.02
N ASN A 93 18.05 -27.79 -6.72
CA ASN A 93 17.35 -26.83 -5.90
C ASN A 93 18.32 -25.97 -5.08
N LEU A 94 17.83 -24.86 -4.56
CA LEU A 94 18.66 -23.90 -3.82
C LEU A 94 19.28 -24.52 -2.55
N SER A 95 18.61 -25.49 -1.94
CA SER A 95 19.12 -26.19 -0.76
C SER A 95 20.35 -27.03 -1.10
N LYS A 96 20.31 -27.80 -2.20
CA LYS A 96 21.46 -28.60 -2.67
C LYS A 96 22.64 -27.74 -3.11
N GLU A 97 22.35 -26.54 -3.64
CA GLU A 97 23.39 -25.57 -4.00
C GLU A 97 23.89 -24.78 -2.76
N GLY A 98 23.35 -24.99 -1.56
CA GLY A 98 23.73 -24.29 -0.33
C GLY A 98 23.36 -22.79 -0.32
N LEU A 99 22.40 -22.38 -1.15
CA LEU A 99 22.03 -20.96 -1.39
C LEU A 99 20.79 -20.53 -0.57
N LEU A 100 20.60 -21.13 0.60
CA LEU A 100 19.55 -20.74 1.52
C LEU A 100 20.15 -20.15 2.80
N SER A 101 19.43 -19.21 3.39
CA SER A 101 19.73 -18.67 4.72
C SER A 101 19.53 -19.70 5.82
N LYS A 102 19.89 -19.35 7.06
CA LYS A 102 19.66 -20.18 8.26
C LYS A 102 18.21 -20.66 8.39
N ASP A 103 17.27 -19.80 8.02
CA ASP A 103 15.82 -20.06 8.12
C ASP A 103 15.26 -20.81 6.90
N GLY A 104 16.12 -21.30 6.02
CA GLY A 104 15.72 -22.02 4.81
C GLY A 104 15.11 -21.16 3.71
N ASN A 105 15.32 -19.84 3.72
CA ASN A 105 14.79 -18.90 2.75
C ASN A 105 15.87 -18.40 1.79
N LEU A 106 15.46 -18.03 0.58
CA LEU A 106 16.33 -17.35 -0.37
C LEU A 106 16.44 -15.87 0.01
N VAL A 107 17.65 -15.39 0.28
CA VAL A 107 17.93 -13.99 0.58
C VAL A 107 18.81 -13.40 -0.50
N ILE A 108 18.32 -12.37 -1.19
CA ILE A 108 19.02 -11.63 -2.24
C ILE A 108 19.27 -10.22 -1.77
N THR A 109 20.52 -9.78 -1.83
CA THR A 109 20.93 -8.42 -1.45
C THR A 109 21.50 -7.70 -2.67
N GLN A 110 20.99 -6.49 -2.92
CA GLN A 110 21.53 -5.57 -3.91
C GLN A 110 22.16 -4.37 -3.20
N LYS A 111 23.44 -4.15 -3.46
CA LYS A 111 24.16 -2.95 -3.01
C LYS A 111 24.40 -2.01 -4.17
N ILE A 112 23.92 -0.79 -4.07
CA ILE A 112 23.98 0.25 -5.10
C ILE A 112 24.88 1.38 -4.58
N THR A 113 25.98 1.66 -5.25
CA THR A 113 26.97 2.64 -4.78
C THR A 113 26.83 4.01 -5.44
N LYS A 114 26.43 4.08 -6.70
CA LYS A 114 26.13 5.32 -7.44
C LYS A 114 25.18 4.98 -8.58
N PRO A 115 24.33 5.90 -9.07
CA PRO A 115 23.36 5.61 -10.12
C PRO A 115 24.05 5.52 -11.52
N THR A 116 24.92 4.54 -11.72
CA THR A 116 25.55 4.20 -12.99
C THR A 116 25.21 2.77 -13.40
N LYS A 117 25.31 2.44 -14.68
CA LYS A 117 24.96 1.09 -15.19
C LYS A 117 25.68 -0.08 -14.51
N SER A 118 26.85 0.15 -13.91
CA SER A 118 27.68 -0.84 -13.21
C SER A 118 27.59 -0.73 -11.67
N ALA A 119 26.67 0.06 -11.15
CA ALA A 119 26.61 0.39 -9.73
C ALA A 119 25.96 -0.69 -8.85
N VAL A 120 25.20 -1.63 -9.45
CA VAL A 120 24.47 -2.64 -8.69
C VAL A 120 25.31 -3.90 -8.53
N LYS A 121 25.64 -4.23 -7.28
CA LYS A 121 26.25 -5.50 -6.91
C LYS A 121 25.20 -6.38 -6.23
N THR A 122 24.83 -7.48 -6.88
CA THR A 122 23.88 -8.46 -6.35
C THR A 122 24.61 -9.62 -5.72
N SER A 123 24.13 -10.08 -4.56
CA SER A 123 24.63 -11.26 -3.85
C SER A 123 23.48 -12.10 -3.31
N ILE A 124 23.72 -13.39 -3.14
CA ILE A 124 22.81 -14.36 -2.53
C ILE A 124 23.40 -14.79 -1.19
N THR A 125 22.60 -14.85 -0.15
CA THR A 125 23.08 -15.35 1.16
C THR A 125 23.05 -16.86 1.19
N ALA A 126 24.19 -17.46 1.50
CA ALA A 126 24.37 -18.89 1.77
C ALA A 126 24.68 -19.09 3.26
N PHE A 127 24.09 -20.10 3.90
CA PHE A 127 24.38 -20.43 5.30
C PHE A 127 25.21 -21.73 5.36
N LEU A 128 26.53 -21.56 5.41
CA LEU A 128 27.50 -22.64 5.28
C LEU A 128 28.53 -22.60 6.42
N PRO A 129 29.21 -23.73 6.72
CA PRO A 129 30.34 -23.75 7.63
C PRO A 129 31.41 -22.72 7.28
N ASP A 130 32.05 -22.13 8.29
CA ASP A 130 33.12 -21.16 8.09
C ASP A 130 34.43 -21.80 7.63
N GLU A 131 34.38 -22.39 6.44
CA GLU A 131 35.51 -23.06 5.82
C GLU A 131 36.12 -22.21 4.71
N PRO A 132 37.45 -22.01 4.69
CA PRO A 132 38.12 -21.29 3.63
C PRO A 132 37.84 -21.87 2.24
N ASP A 133 37.63 -23.17 2.16
CA ASP A 133 37.35 -23.88 0.93
C ASP A 133 35.95 -23.63 0.36
N LEU A 134 35.03 -23.08 1.16
CA LEU A 134 33.68 -22.69 0.71
C LEU A 134 33.60 -21.22 0.28
N ALA A 135 34.52 -20.37 0.68
CA ALA A 135 34.42 -18.91 0.52
C ALA A 135 34.37 -18.46 -0.96
N ASP A 136 35.10 -19.10 -1.86
CA ASP A 136 35.21 -18.74 -3.27
C ASP A 136 34.48 -19.69 -4.23
N LEU A 137 33.83 -20.71 -3.70
CA LEU A 137 33.29 -21.86 -4.43
C LEU A 137 32.41 -21.48 -5.64
N TYR A 138 31.62 -20.41 -5.52
CA TYR A 138 30.69 -19.97 -6.56
C TYR A 138 31.34 -19.06 -7.61
N THR A 139 32.55 -18.55 -7.34
CA THR A 139 33.25 -17.65 -8.27
C THR A 139 34.26 -18.37 -9.17
N LEU A 140 34.55 -19.63 -8.85
CA LEU A 140 35.51 -20.45 -9.59
C LEU A 140 35.01 -20.81 -10.98
N THR A 141 35.96 -20.86 -11.94
CA THR A 141 35.73 -21.43 -13.27
C THR A 141 35.72 -22.97 -13.18
N ASN A 142 35.20 -23.66 -14.21
CA ASN A 142 35.12 -25.11 -14.24
C ASN A 142 36.51 -25.77 -14.00
N ALA A 143 37.57 -25.24 -14.60
CA ALA A 143 38.94 -25.78 -14.42
C ALA A 143 39.38 -25.67 -12.94
N LYS A 144 39.24 -24.49 -12.33
CA LYS A 144 39.62 -24.27 -10.94
C LYS A 144 38.75 -25.04 -9.96
N LEU A 145 37.48 -25.24 -10.29
CA LEU A 145 36.57 -26.04 -9.47
C LEU A 145 36.94 -27.52 -9.48
N LYS A 146 37.41 -28.03 -10.63
CA LYS A 146 38.00 -29.40 -10.73
C LYS A 146 39.24 -29.52 -9.89
N GLU A 147 40.16 -28.57 -9.98
CA GLU A 147 41.41 -28.57 -9.19
C GLU A 147 41.06 -28.55 -7.70
N LYS A 148 40.11 -27.73 -7.28
CA LYS A 148 39.65 -27.66 -5.91
C LYS A 148 38.98 -28.95 -5.44
N LEU A 149 38.17 -29.58 -6.26
CA LEU A 149 37.52 -30.85 -5.97
C LEU A 149 38.56 -31.95 -5.70
N GLU A 150 39.61 -32.05 -6.58
CA GLU A 150 40.69 -33.02 -6.40
C GLU A 150 41.54 -32.72 -5.14
N TYR A 151 41.89 -31.45 -4.95
CA TYR A 151 42.61 -31.03 -3.73
C TYR A 151 41.87 -31.43 -2.44
N ILE A 152 40.58 -31.17 -2.35
CA ILE A 152 39.75 -31.53 -1.19
C ILE A 152 39.66 -33.07 -1.08
N LYS A 153 39.49 -33.77 -2.20
CA LYS A 153 39.45 -35.25 -2.24
C LYS A 153 40.71 -35.87 -1.66
N GLU A 154 41.88 -35.36 -2.05
CA GLU A 154 43.18 -35.85 -1.60
C GLU A 154 43.41 -35.46 -0.11
N GLN A 155 43.18 -34.21 0.25
CA GLN A 155 43.42 -33.69 1.60
C GLN A 155 42.62 -34.43 2.69
N TYR A 156 41.37 -34.81 2.37
CA TYR A 156 40.46 -35.44 3.33
C TYR A 156 40.24 -36.94 3.05
N ASN A 157 41.02 -37.57 2.14
CA ASN A 157 40.95 -38.96 1.75
C ASN A 157 39.54 -39.46 1.38
N ILE A 158 38.83 -38.68 0.54
CA ILE A 158 37.45 -38.97 0.16
C ILE A 158 37.42 -39.97 -1.00
N THR A 159 36.85 -41.15 -0.80
CA THR A 159 36.82 -42.23 -1.80
C THR A 159 35.53 -42.26 -2.65
N ASN A 160 34.45 -41.73 -2.15
CA ASN A 160 33.13 -41.80 -2.80
C ASN A 160 32.90 -40.76 -3.91
N TRP A 161 33.85 -39.87 -4.23
CA TRP A 161 33.72 -38.84 -5.25
C TRP A 161 34.15 -39.30 -6.67
N GLU A 162 34.47 -40.55 -6.87
CA GLU A 162 34.81 -41.08 -8.19
C GLU A 162 33.67 -40.97 -9.20
N SER A 163 32.42 -41.02 -8.74
CA SER A 163 31.21 -40.88 -9.53
C SER A 163 30.81 -39.42 -9.82
N VAL A 164 31.46 -38.44 -9.18
CA VAL A 164 31.10 -37.01 -9.39
C VAL A 164 31.50 -36.56 -10.78
N THR A 165 30.51 -36.16 -11.58
CA THR A 165 30.72 -35.71 -12.94
C THR A 165 31.44 -34.35 -12.96
N LYS A 166 32.70 -34.34 -13.38
CA LYS A 166 33.54 -33.14 -13.50
C LYS A 166 33.19 -32.22 -14.67
N ARG A 167 32.14 -32.55 -15.43
CA ARG A 167 31.63 -31.71 -16.52
C ARG A 167 30.65 -30.64 -16.06
N THR A 168 30.06 -30.83 -14.87
CA THR A 168 28.98 -30.00 -14.36
C THR A 168 29.41 -29.31 -13.06
N ASN A 169 29.51 -27.99 -13.07
CA ASN A 169 29.95 -27.20 -11.91
C ASN A 169 28.99 -27.37 -10.71
N SER A 170 27.70 -27.47 -10.96
CA SER A 170 26.69 -27.70 -9.93
C SER A 170 26.97 -28.97 -9.13
N LEU A 171 27.22 -30.11 -9.79
CA LEU A 171 27.50 -31.38 -9.09
C LEU A 171 28.80 -31.36 -8.29
N MET A 172 29.83 -30.69 -8.80
CA MET A 172 31.08 -30.51 -8.07
C MET A 172 30.87 -29.65 -6.80
N ARG A 173 30.15 -28.54 -6.92
CA ARG A 173 29.81 -27.70 -5.77
C ARG A 173 29.00 -28.45 -4.73
N GLN A 174 27.96 -29.17 -5.17
CA GLN A 174 27.13 -29.98 -4.27
C GLN A 174 27.92 -31.00 -3.49
N ALA A 175 28.85 -31.70 -4.14
CA ALA A 175 29.72 -32.67 -3.49
C ALA A 175 30.57 -32.01 -2.38
N ILE A 176 31.21 -30.87 -2.70
CA ILE A 176 32.02 -30.12 -1.74
C ILE A 176 31.17 -29.58 -0.59
N ILE A 177 30.03 -28.95 -0.89
CA ILE A 177 29.13 -28.41 0.14
C ILE A 177 28.62 -29.51 1.06
N SER A 178 28.11 -30.60 0.51
CA SER A 178 27.59 -31.72 1.29
C SER A 178 28.66 -32.30 2.25
N TYR A 179 29.89 -32.44 1.76
CA TYR A 179 30.98 -32.92 2.58
C TYR A 179 31.24 -32.03 3.80
N PHE A 180 31.39 -30.73 3.60
CA PHE A 180 31.63 -29.79 4.70
C PHE A 180 30.40 -29.58 5.58
N MET A 181 29.19 -29.70 5.04
CA MET A 181 27.95 -29.64 5.83
C MET A 181 27.83 -30.79 6.83
N GLU A 182 28.40 -31.99 6.49
CA GLU A 182 28.37 -33.18 7.31
C GLU A 182 29.60 -33.34 8.24
N ASN A 183 30.77 -32.85 7.80
CA ASN A 183 32.04 -33.18 8.46
C ASN A 183 32.73 -31.98 9.12
N SER A 184 32.34 -30.74 8.80
CA SER A 184 32.97 -29.58 9.41
C SER A 184 32.55 -29.41 10.87
N THR A 185 33.53 -29.07 11.71
CA THR A 185 33.33 -28.68 13.12
C THR A 185 33.19 -27.17 13.31
N HIS A 186 33.38 -26.39 12.24
CA HIS A 186 33.26 -24.95 12.28
C HIS A 186 31.80 -24.52 12.34
N GLU A 187 31.53 -23.38 13.01
CA GLU A 187 30.21 -22.81 13.07
C GLU A 187 29.74 -22.36 11.67
N LYS A 188 28.46 -22.54 11.41
CA LYS A 188 27.84 -22.06 10.18
C LYS A 188 27.61 -20.55 10.25
N LYS A 189 27.95 -19.83 9.19
CA LYS A 189 27.73 -18.39 9.05
C LYS A 189 27.11 -18.02 7.73
N ASN A 190 26.57 -16.80 7.66
CA ASN A 190 26.09 -16.24 6.40
C ASN A 190 27.27 -15.82 5.52
N ILE A 191 27.34 -16.40 4.34
CA ILE A 191 28.33 -16.09 3.30
C ILE A 191 27.59 -15.39 2.14
N LEU A 192 28.11 -14.25 1.68
CA LEU A 192 27.55 -13.54 0.53
C LEU A 192 28.17 -14.07 -0.76
N VAL A 193 27.37 -14.77 -1.55
CA VAL A 193 27.74 -15.29 -2.86
C VAL A 193 27.61 -14.19 -3.91
N ASP A 194 28.73 -13.77 -4.49
CA ASP A 194 28.77 -12.76 -5.56
C ASP A 194 28.16 -13.33 -6.86
N THR A 195 27.09 -12.71 -7.33
CA THR A 195 26.39 -13.10 -8.56
C THR A 195 26.96 -12.44 -9.83
N GLY A 196 28.01 -11.67 -9.71
CA GLY A 196 28.65 -10.99 -10.85
C GLY A 196 29.69 -11.84 -11.57
N LYS A 197 30.15 -12.96 -11.00
CA LYS A 197 31.28 -13.74 -11.49
C LYS A 197 31.02 -15.24 -11.43
N GLY A 198 31.67 -15.97 -12.34
CA GLY A 198 31.72 -17.44 -12.35
C GLY A 198 30.35 -18.11 -12.27
N GLY A 199 30.25 -19.18 -11.50
CA GLY A 199 29.01 -19.93 -11.28
C GLY A 199 27.89 -19.11 -10.62
N GLY A 200 28.24 -18.10 -9.81
CA GLY A 200 27.27 -17.16 -9.24
C GLY A 200 26.47 -16.40 -10.30
N LYS A 201 27.14 -16.00 -11.40
CA LYS A 201 26.48 -15.34 -12.54
C LYS A 201 25.50 -16.27 -13.25
N ASP A 202 25.87 -17.53 -13.44
CA ASP A 202 25.01 -18.53 -14.10
C ASP A 202 23.77 -18.83 -13.25
N ILE A 203 23.96 -18.94 -11.93
CA ILE A 203 22.86 -19.08 -10.98
C ILE A 203 21.92 -17.89 -11.05
N TRP A 204 22.46 -16.66 -11.02
CA TRP A 204 21.68 -15.43 -11.08
C TRP A 204 20.89 -15.29 -12.38
N ASN A 205 21.50 -15.59 -13.53
CA ASN A 205 20.83 -15.53 -14.83
C ASN A 205 19.58 -16.43 -14.89
N LYS A 206 19.59 -17.55 -14.19
CA LYS A 206 18.42 -18.46 -14.10
C LYS A 206 17.43 -18.02 -13.04
N LEU A 207 17.91 -17.67 -11.85
CA LEU A 207 17.09 -17.29 -10.72
C LEU A 207 16.37 -15.96 -10.96
N GLY A 208 17.06 -14.97 -11.53
CA GLY A 208 16.50 -13.65 -11.80
C GLY A 208 15.30 -13.66 -12.75
N THR A 209 15.22 -14.66 -13.67
CA THR A 209 14.05 -14.81 -14.56
C THR A 209 12.81 -15.38 -13.86
N GLN A 210 12.97 -15.87 -12.65
CA GLN A 210 11.93 -16.55 -11.88
C GLN A 210 11.49 -15.78 -10.65
N LEU A 211 12.10 -14.59 -10.42
CA LEU A 211 11.62 -13.66 -9.41
C LEU A 211 10.21 -13.19 -9.76
N PRO A 212 9.37 -12.87 -8.77
CA PRO A 212 8.05 -12.29 -8.99
C PRO A 212 8.12 -11.04 -9.86
N LEU A 213 7.13 -10.85 -10.70
CA LEU A 213 6.95 -9.58 -11.40
C LEU A 213 6.47 -8.53 -10.39
N PHE A 214 7.12 -7.38 -10.36
CA PHE A 214 6.70 -6.27 -9.52
C PHE A 214 6.07 -5.16 -10.37
N GLN A 215 4.85 -4.77 -10.00
CA GLN A 215 4.08 -3.73 -10.68
C GLN A 215 3.69 -2.63 -9.70
N LEU A 216 4.27 -1.45 -9.85
CA LEU A 216 4.00 -0.28 -9.01
C LEU A 216 3.02 0.68 -9.69
N PHE A 217 1.94 1.01 -8.98
CA PHE A 217 0.90 1.96 -9.39
C PHE A 217 0.96 3.20 -8.48
N LYS A 218 1.40 4.32 -9.04
CA LYS A 218 1.48 5.61 -8.33
C LYS A 218 0.28 6.49 -8.61
N THR A 219 -0.11 7.23 -7.58
CA THR A 219 -1.26 8.14 -7.63
C THR A 219 -0.93 9.49 -8.25
N ASP A 220 0.28 9.96 -8.07
CA ASP A 220 0.67 11.37 -8.22
C ASP A 220 1.55 11.59 -9.46
N ARG A 221 1.03 11.23 -10.64
CA ARG A 221 1.67 11.61 -11.91
C ARG A 221 0.79 12.52 -12.73
N SER A 222 1.45 13.49 -13.40
CA SER A 222 0.84 14.51 -14.24
C SER A 222 -0.21 13.93 -15.22
N ASN A 223 -1.37 14.57 -15.27
CA ASN A 223 -2.53 14.17 -16.08
C ASN A 223 -2.38 14.40 -17.59
N ASP A 224 -1.18 14.39 -18.15
CA ASP A 224 -0.97 14.63 -19.57
C ASP A 224 -1.30 13.39 -20.43
N ASP A 225 -1.79 13.62 -21.64
CA ASP A 225 -2.09 12.58 -22.65
C ASP A 225 -0.87 11.70 -23.02
N GLY A 226 0.31 12.11 -22.57
CA GLY A 226 1.55 11.40 -22.64
C GLY A 226 1.85 10.50 -21.44
N ASP A 227 0.87 10.32 -20.52
CA ASP A 227 1.09 9.60 -19.24
C ASP A 227 1.68 8.22 -19.51
N SER A 228 2.90 8.06 -19.02
CA SER A 228 3.71 6.87 -19.27
C SER A 228 3.03 5.59 -18.77
N GLU A 229 2.19 5.66 -17.74
CA GLU A 229 1.52 4.48 -17.17
C GLU A 229 0.48 3.86 -18.11
N ILE A 230 -0.27 4.68 -18.84
CA ILE A 230 -1.21 4.19 -19.87
C ILE A 230 -0.42 3.77 -21.13
N GLN A 231 0.56 4.58 -21.48
CA GLN A 231 1.34 4.40 -22.70
C GLN A 231 2.41 3.30 -22.56
N TYR A 232 2.98 3.11 -21.35
CA TYR A 232 4.08 2.15 -21.14
C TYR A 232 3.70 0.70 -21.43
N PRO A 233 2.58 0.16 -20.92
CA PRO A 233 2.22 -1.22 -21.22
C PRO A 233 1.83 -1.42 -22.68
N LEU A 234 1.08 -0.46 -23.26
CA LEU A 234 0.72 -0.50 -24.69
C LEU A 234 1.92 -0.26 -25.58
N LYS A 235 2.83 0.64 -25.21
CA LYS A 235 4.13 0.82 -25.86
C LYS A 235 5.02 -0.40 -25.68
N ALA A 236 5.00 -1.07 -24.53
CA ALA A 236 5.76 -2.29 -24.32
C ALA A 236 5.30 -3.41 -25.26
N VAL A 237 3.99 -3.65 -25.36
CA VAL A 237 3.41 -4.60 -26.32
C VAL A 237 3.72 -4.19 -27.76
N THR A 238 3.55 -2.92 -28.09
CA THR A 238 3.89 -2.38 -29.42
C THR A 238 5.36 -2.57 -29.73
N LYS A 239 6.25 -2.24 -28.79
CA LYS A 239 7.70 -2.40 -28.91
C LYS A 239 8.12 -3.85 -29.06
N GLU A 240 7.52 -4.76 -28.31
CA GLU A 240 7.79 -6.20 -28.40
C GLU A 240 7.35 -6.77 -29.77
N THR A 241 6.14 -6.40 -30.22
CA THR A 241 5.65 -6.80 -31.55
C THR A 241 6.52 -6.24 -32.67
N LEU A 242 6.93 -4.97 -32.59
CA LEU A 242 7.76 -4.30 -33.59
C LEU A 242 9.20 -4.83 -33.59
N LYS A 243 9.77 -5.17 -32.44
CA LYS A 243 11.12 -5.74 -32.32
C LYS A 243 11.17 -7.24 -32.56
N GLY A 244 10.05 -7.93 -32.37
CA GLY A 244 9.92 -9.37 -32.61
C GLY A 244 9.45 -9.69 -34.04
N ALA A 245 8.15 -9.96 -34.17
CA ALA A 245 7.55 -10.49 -35.41
C ALA A 245 7.66 -9.54 -36.61
N LEU A 246 7.72 -8.23 -36.43
CA LEU A 246 7.73 -7.24 -37.51
C LEU A 246 9.10 -6.58 -37.76
N SER A 247 10.12 -6.88 -36.96
CA SER A 247 11.45 -6.25 -37.07
C SER A 247 12.03 -6.30 -38.48
N GLY A 248 12.04 -7.48 -39.09
CA GLY A 248 12.59 -7.64 -40.46
C GLY A 248 11.84 -6.83 -41.52
N GLN A 249 10.51 -6.72 -41.40
CA GLN A 249 9.69 -5.94 -42.33
C GLN A 249 9.94 -4.44 -42.17
N LEU A 250 10.07 -3.96 -40.92
CA LEU A 250 10.36 -2.55 -40.63
C LEU A 250 11.77 -2.14 -41.09
N ASP A 251 12.74 -3.02 -40.93
CA ASP A 251 14.10 -2.80 -41.45
C ASP A 251 14.10 -2.71 -42.97
N GLU A 252 13.32 -3.55 -43.65
CA GLU A 252 13.18 -3.51 -45.10
C GLU A 252 12.50 -2.21 -45.58
N ILE A 253 11.42 -1.78 -44.91
CA ILE A 253 10.76 -0.50 -45.22
C ILE A 253 11.75 0.64 -45.00
N THR A 254 12.43 0.69 -43.83
CA THR A 254 13.41 1.73 -43.53
C THR A 254 14.51 1.79 -44.56
N LYS A 255 15.01 0.65 -45.01
CA LYS A 255 16.05 0.54 -46.04
C LYS A 255 15.58 1.05 -47.40
N LYS A 256 14.35 0.72 -47.81
CA LYS A 256 13.75 1.22 -49.07
C LYS A 256 13.58 2.74 -49.05
N VAL A 257 12.98 3.28 -47.96
CA VAL A 257 12.77 4.73 -47.79
C VAL A 257 14.11 5.48 -47.79
N ARG A 258 15.10 4.95 -47.06
CA ARG A 258 16.45 5.52 -47.01
C ARG A 258 17.09 5.59 -48.39
N LEU A 259 17.04 4.50 -49.17
CA LEU A 259 17.62 4.43 -50.51
C LEU A 259 17.01 5.49 -51.45
N GLU A 260 15.69 5.65 -51.44
CA GLU A 260 15.03 6.67 -52.27
C GLU A 260 15.34 8.11 -51.82
N ALA A 261 15.36 8.35 -50.50
CA ALA A 261 15.74 9.65 -49.94
C ALA A 261 17.20 10.02 -50.28
N GLU A 262 18.15 9.06 -50.15
CA GLU A 262 19.55 9.26 -50.52
C GLU A 262 19.73 9.51 -52.01
N LYS A 263 18.96 8.81 -52.86
CA LYS A 263 18.96 9.03 -54.30
C LYS A 263 18.51 10.43 -54.67
N GLN A 264 17.39 10.89 -54.07
CA GLN A 264 16.89 12.24 -54.29
C GLN A 264 17.86 13.31 -53.76
N ALA A 265 18.46 13.09 -52.59
CA ALA A 265 19.47 13.98 -52.04
C ALA A 265 20.72 14.10 -52.95
N LYS A 266 21.19 12.98 -53.53
CA LYS A 266 22.30 12.98 -54.49
C LYS A 266 21.96 13.80 -55.76
N LEU A 267 20.74 13.63 -56.30
CA LEU A 267 20.29 14.41 -57.45
C LEU A 267 20.27 15.91 -57.13
N THR A 268 19.76 16.26 -55.93
CA THR A 268 19.73 17.63 -55.48
C THR A 268 21.14 18.23 -55.34
N LEU A 269 22.06 17.48 -54.71
CA LEU A 269 23.46 17.89 -54.58
C LEU A 269 24.16 18.04 -55.96
N THR A 270 23.85 17.16 -56.90
CA THR A 270 24.38 17.29 -58.29
C THR A 270 23.92 18.61 -58.93
N LYS A 271 22.63 18.94 -58.80
CA LYS A 271 22.10 20.20 -59.34
C LYS A 271 22.62 21.43 -58.59
N LEU A 272 22.83 21.32 -57.26
CA LEU A 272 23.43 22.40 -56.51
C LEU A 272 24.90 22.63 -56.90
N ASN A 273 25.64 21.55 -57.15
CA ASN A 273 27.03 21.63 -57.57
C ASN A 273 27.20 22.29 -58.96
N GLU A 274 26.17 22.21 -59.84
CA GLU A 274 26.11 22.96 -61.09
C GLU A 274 25.95 24.49 -60.88
N MET A 275 25.32 24.89 -59.75
CA MET A 275 25.03 26.29 -59.42
C MET A 275 26.06 26.90 -58.49
N ASP A 276 26.41 26.21 -57.40
CA ASP A 276 27.33 26.63 -56.34
C ASP A 276 28.15 25.42 -55.80
N PRO A 277 29.33 25.17 -56.34
CA PRO A 277 30.18 24.04 -55.96
C PRO A 277 30.66 24.13 -54.49
N GLU A 278 30.86 25.34 -53.94
CA GLU A 278 31.35 25.48 -52.57
C GLU A 278 30.26 25.19 -51.56
N LEU A 279 29.03 25.56 -51.80
CA LEU A 279 27.90 25.24 -50.97
C LEU A 279 27.56 23.74 -51.04
N ALA A 280 27.67 23.12 -52.22
CA ALA A 280 27.42 21.69 -52.41
C ALA A 280 28.38 20.82 -51.59
N LYS A 281 29.64 21.23 -51.43
CA LYS A 281 30.66 20.52 -50.61
C LYS A 281 30.33 20.55 -49.09
N GLN A 282 29.60 21.56 -48.62
CA GLN A 282 29.26 21.72 -47.20
C GLN A 282 28.03 20.92 -46.78
N LEU A 283 27.20 20.48 -47.73
CA LEU A 283 25.94 19.78 -47.44
C LEU A 283 26.16 18.26 -47.41
N ILE A 284 25.86 17.68 -46.23
CA ILE A 284 25.91 16.25 -46.01
C ILE A 284 24.49 15.76 -45.67
N PRO A 285 23.85 14.98 -46.57
CA PRO A 285 22.55 14.40 -46.29
C PRO A 285 22.62 13.44 -45.10
N LYS A 286 21.76 13.66 -44.09
CA LYS A 286 21.64 12.82 -42.90
C LYS A 286 20.24 12.19 -42.88
N PHE A 287 20.17 10.87 -42.83
CA PHE A 287 18.94 10.13 -42.63
C PHE A 287 18.84 9.65 -41.21
N GLU A 288 17.80 10.06 -40.51
CA GLU A 288 17.51 9.60 -39.15
C GLU A 288 16.51 8.45 -39.20
N THR A 289 16.87 7.32 -38.57
CA THR A 289 15.99 6.16 -38.44
C THR A 289 14.81 6.47 -37.52
N PRO A 290 13.58 6.26 -37.98
CA PRO A 290 12.43 6.52 -37.13
C PRO A 290 12.39 5.56 -35.93
N LYS A 291 12.03 6.08 -34.75
CA LYS A 291 11.68 5.23 -33.60
C LYS A 291 10.25 4.75 -33.78
N TRP A 292 10.10 3.57 -34.40
CA TRP A 292 8.80 3.01 -34.75
C TRP A 292 7.82 2.92 -33.58
N GLU A 293 8.31 2.69 -32.35
CA GLU A 293 7.52 2.68 -31.13
C GLU A 293 6.79 4.01 -30.84
N ASN A 294 7.25 5.13 -31.39
CA ASN A 294 6.65 6.45 -31.21
C ASN A 294 5.62 6.81 -32.29
N VAL A 295 5.58 6.02 -33.38
CA VAL A 295 4.64 6.24 -34.49
C VAL A 295 3.25 5.73 -34.14
N PHE A 296 3.17 4.65 -33.35
CA PHE A 296 1.90 4.04 -32.95
C PHE A 296 1.42 4.64 -31.62
N LYS A 297 0.28 5.32 -31.68
CA LYS A 297 -0.40 5.85 -30.48
C LYS A 297 -1.65 5.04 -30.25
N PHE A 298 -1.84 4.60 -29.01
CA PHE A 298 -3.04 3.91 -28.57
C PHE A 298 -3.84 4.83 -27.65
N SER A 299 -5.14 4.92 -27.83
CA SER A 299 -6.06 5.57 -26.90
C SER A 299 -7.14 4.58 -26.49
N LEU A 300 -7.56 4.66 -25.23
CA LEU A 300 -8.74 3.95 -24.72
C LEU A 300 -9.86 4.98 -24.59
N ASP A 301 -10.90 4.81 -25.38
CA ASP A 301 -12.07 5.68 -25.36
C ASP A 301 -13.27 4.94 -24.76
N THR A 302 -14.02 5.59 -23.88
CA THR A 302 -15.27 5.08 -23.33
C THR A 302 -16.39 6.01 -23.74
N ASP A 303 -17.41 5.50 -24.44
CA ASP A 303 -18.57 6.30 -24.93
C ASP A 303 -18.14 7.57 -25.69
N LYS A 304 -17.14 7.46 -26.56
CA LYS A 304 -16.57 8.58 -27.33
C LYS A 304 -15.88 9.65 -26.47
N ILE A 305 -15.65 9.40 -25.19
CA ILE A 305 -14.88 10.29 -24.31
C ILE A 305 -13.51 9.63 -24.05
N PRO A 306 -12.40 10.28 -24.43
CA PRO A 306 -11.07 9.80 -24.13
C PRO A 306 -10.88 9.53 -22.63
N LEU A 307 -10.13 8.48 -22.28
CA LEU A 307 -9.92 8.07 -20.89
C LEU A 307 -9.37 9.20 -20.03
N ASN A 308 -8.50 10.04 -20.57
CA ASN A 308 -7.91 11.21 -19.90
C ASN A 308 -8.92 12.33 -19.57
N LYS A 309 -10.09 12.35 -20.23
CA LYS A 309 -11.19 13.30 -19.96
C LYS A 309 -12.23 12.72 -18.98
N ARG A 310 -12.09 11.47 -18.54
CA ARG A 310 -12.93 10.84 -17.52
C ARG A 310 -12.48 11.24 -16.11
N GLY A 311 -13.40 11.12 -15.15
CA GLY A 311 -13.09 11.32 -13.73
C GLY A 311 -11.98 10.37 -13.26
N SER A 312 -11.14 10.82 -12.33
CA SER A 312 -9.98 10.10 -11.81
C SER A 312 -10.31 8.68 -11.31
N GLY A 313 -11.44 8.49 -10.63
CA GLY A 313 -11.87 7.19 -10.12
C GLY A 313 -12.12 6.15 -11.21
N THR A 314 -12.90 6.49 -12.24
CA THR A 314 -13.18 5.58 -13.38
C THR A 314 -11.89 5.23 -14.12
N ARG A 315 -11.03 6.21 -14.32
CA ARG A 315 -9.72 6.01 -14.97
C ARG A 315 -8.87 4.99 -14.22
N ARG A 316 -8.76 5.11 -12.90
CA ARG A 316 -7.99 4.18 -12.05
C ARG A 316 -8.53 2.76 -12.09
N LEU A 317 -9.84 2.57 -12.05
CA LEU A 317 -10.44 1.24 -12.18
C LEU A 317 -10.13 0.59 -13.55
N ILE A 318 -10.17 1.36 -14.63
CA ILE A 318 -9.83 0.87 -15.96
C ILE A 318 -8.34 0.50 -16.02
N LEU A 319 -7.46 1.37 -15.52
CA LEU A 319 -6.02 1.13 -15.48
C LEU A 319 -5.69 -0.10 -14.63
N LEU A 320 -6.26 -0.26 -13.45
CA LEU A 320 -6.07 -1.43 -12.61
C LEU A 320 -6.37 -2.73 -13.36
N ASN A 321 -7.54 -2.78 -14.03
CA ASN A 321 -7.93 -3.99 -14.77
C ASN A 321 -7.07 -4.22 -16.02
N PHE A 322 -6.65 -3.15 -16.68
CA PHE A 322 -5.70 -3.24 -17.80
C PHE A 322 -4.36 -3.83 -17.35
N PHE A 323 -3.80 -3.37 -16.24
CA PHE A 323 -2.54 -3.88 -15.70
C PHE A 323 -2.67 -5.31 -15.17
N ARG A 324 -3.82 -5.68 -14.60
CA ARG A 324 -4.10 -7.08 -14.25
C ARG A 324 -4.03 -7.98 -15.49
N ALA A 325 -4.71 -7.60 -16.56
CA ALA A 325 -4.69 -8.34 -17.81
C ALA A 325 -3.27 -8.44 -18.41
N GLN A 326 -2.49 -7.35 -18.33
CA GLN A 326 -1.08 -7.34 -18.77
C GLN A 326 -0.21 -8.27 -17.92
N ALA A 327 -0.36 -8.25 -16.59
CA ALA A 327 0.37 -9.15 -15.72
C ALA A 327 0.01 -10.61 -15.99
N ASP A 328 -1.26 -10.94 -16.16
CA ASP A 328 -1.70 -12.29 -16.49
C ASP A 328 -1.14 -12.76 -17.84
N LYS A 329 -1.07 -11.87 -18.84
CA LYS A 329 -0.41 -12.15 -20.12
C LYS A 329 1.09 -12.41 -19.94
N THR A 330 1.79 -11.55 -19.21
CA THR A 330 3.25 -11.68 -18.98
C THR A 330 3.58 -12.96 -18.22
N ILE A 331 2.71 -13.38 -17.28
CA ILE A 331 2.84 -14.67 -16.59
C ILE A 331 2.79 -15.83 -17.58
N GLN A 332 1.81 -15.83 -18.50
CA GLN A 332 1.67 -16.86 -19.51
C GLN A 332 2.89 -16.89 -20.44
N GLU A 333 3.40 -15.75 -20.86
CA GLU A 333 4.52 -15.63 -21.80
C GLU A 333 5.88 -15.97 -21.17
N ARG A 334 6.10 -15.62 -19.91
CA ARG A 334 7.39 -15.85 -19.22
C ARG A 334 7.45 -17.14 -18.41
N ASN A 335 6.36 -17.92 -18.32
CA ASN A 335 6.20 -19.00 -17.33
C ASN A 335 6.50 -18.49 -15.89
N ALA A 336 6.35 -17.19 -15.64
CA ALA A 336 6.45 -16.63 -14.32
C ALA A 336 5.20 -17.03 -13.54
N THR A 337 5.37 -17.48 -12.30
CA THR A 337 4.25 -17.97 -11.48
C THR A 337 3.66 -16.88 -10.59
N ASP A 338 4.45 -15.85 -10.26
CA ASP A 338 4.14 -14.95 -9.15
C ASP A 338 4.21 -13.47 -9.54
N VAL A 339 3.31 -12.66 -8.98
CA VAL A 339 3.25 -11.21 -9.19
C VAL A 339 3.02 -10.49 -7.87
N ILE A 340 3.73 -9.39 -7.67
CA ILE A 340 3.54 -8.45 -6.58
C ILE A 340 2.96 -7.16 -7.16
N TYR A 341 1.75 -6.82 -6.75
CA TYR A 341 1.08 -5.56 -7.09
C TYR A 341 1.29 -4.57 -5.95
N ALA A 342 1.83 -3.40 -6.25
CA ALA A 342 2.02 -2.33 -5.29
C ALA A 342 1.18 -1.10 -5.69
N PHE A 343 0.34 -0.61 -4.79
CA PHE A 343 -0.54 0.53 -5.04
C PHE A 343 -0.26 1.65 -4.04
N GLU A 344 0.07 2.82 -4.56
CA GLU A 344 0.27 4.02 -3.75
C GLU A 344 -1.05 4.79 -3.64
N GLU A 345 -1.56 4.93 -2.41
CA GLU A 345 -2.77 5.70 -2.05
C GLU A 345 -3.93 5.54 -3.07
N PRO A 346 -4.37 4.30 -3.33
CA PRO A 346 -5.34 4.01 -4.39
C PRO A 346 -6.69 4.71 -4.20
N GLU A 347 -6.98 5.17 -2.99
CA GLU A 347 -8.19 5.89 -2.61
C GLU A 347 -8.22 7.36 -3.04
N THR A 348 -7.08 7.97 -3.35
CA THR A 348 -7.00 9.40 -3.63
C THR A 348 -7.92 9.81 -4.78
N ALA A 349 -8.73 10.86 -4.56
CA ALA A 349 -9.71 11.40 -5.50
C ALA A 349 -10.80 10.38 -5.95
N GLN A 350 -11.14 9.39 -5.11
CA GLN A 350 -12.21 8.43 -5.37
C GLN A 350 -13.41 8.64 -4.44
N HIS A 351 -14.61 8.33 -4.95
CA HIS A 351 -15.81 8.25 -4.13
C HIS A 351 -15.76 7.01 -3.22
N ALA A 352 -16.33 7.09 -2.02
CA ALA A 352 -16.28 6.02 -1.00
C ALA A 352 -16.70 4.63 -1.55
N ASP A 353 -17.74 4.57 -2.38
CA ASP A 353 -18.19 3.30 -2.96
C ASP A 353 -17.14 2.67 -3.88
N HIS A 354 -16.42 3.50 -4.67
CA HIS A 354 -15.33 3.03 -5.53
C HIS A 354 -14.12 2.59 -4.71
N GLN A 355 -13.83 3.24 -3.59
CA GLN A 355 -12.76 2.84 -2.67
C GLN A 355 -13.01 1.44 -2.12
N ARG A 356 -14.25 1.15 -1.71
CA ARG A 356 -14.66 -0.18 -1.23
C ARG A 356 -14.52 -1.26 -2.29
N MET A 357 -15.04 -0.99 -3.51
CA MET A 357 -14.91 -1.92 -4.63
C MET A 357 -13.44 -2.22 -4.95
N LEU A 358 -12.60 -1.19 -4.90
CA LEU A 358 -11.17 -1.32 -5.15
C LEU A 358 -10.52 -2.23 -4.10
N MET A 359 -10.78 -1.98 -2.81
CA MET A 359 -10.22 -2.78 -1.73
C MET A 359 -10.70 -4.23 -1.78
N GLN A 360 -11.97 -4.45 -2.09
CA GLN A 360 -12.51 -5.80 -2.28
C GLN A 360 -11.80 -6.53 -3.43
N SER A 361 -11.51 -5.81 -4.53
CA SER A 361 -10.71 -6.36 -5.63
C SER A 361 -9.28 -6.71 -5.20
N PHE A 362 -8.64 -5.92 -4.33
CA PHE A 362 -7.31 -6.25 -3.80
C PHE A 362 -7.32 -7.50 -2.93
N LEU A 363 -8.33 -7.66 -2.08
CA LEU A 363 -8.53 -8.88 -1.29
C LEU A 363 -8.74 -10.10 -2.20
N GLU A 364 -9.55 -9.98 -3.25
CA GLU A 364 -9.76 -11.07 -4.21
C GLU A 364 -8.48 -11.43 -4.98
N ILE A 365 -7.64 -10.43 -5.31
CA ILE A 365 -6.35 -10.68 -5.97
C ILE A 365 -5.39 -11.39 -5.03
N SER A 366 -5.27 -10.90 -3.79
CA SER A 366 -4.34 -11.46 -2.81
C SER A 366 -4.69 -12.89 -2.37
N ASN A 367 -5.94 -13.31 -2.53
CA ASN A 367 -6.38 -14.68 -2.26
C ASN A 367 -6.07 -15.67 -3.40
N LYS A 368 -5.51 -15.21 -4.52
CA LYS A 368 -5.11 -16.08 -5.63
C LYS A 368 -3.66 -16.54 -5.44
N ASP A 369 -3.40 -17.80 -5.73
CA ASP A 369 -2.04 -18.36 -5.68
C ASP A 369 -1.08 -17.54 -6.55
N GLY A 370 0.12 -17.30 -6.02
CA GLY A 370 1.15 -16.54 -6.70
C GLY A 370 0.88 -15.04 -6.82
N ARG A 371 -0.08 -14.49 -6.08
CA ARG A 371 -0.38 -13.06 -6.07
C ARG A 371 -0.13 -12.47 -4.69
N GLN A 372 0.59 -11.34 -4.65
CA GLN A 372 0.74 -10.52 -3.46
C GLN A 372 0.34 -9.09 -3.77
N VAL A 373 -0.30 -8.42 -2.82
CA VAL A 373 -0.75 -7.04 -2.95
C VAL A 373 -0.17 -6.22 -1.81
N ILE A 374 0.46 -5.10 -2.14
CA ILE A 374 1.00 -4.12 -1.18
C ILE A 374 0.31 -2.80 -1.44
N ILE A 375 -0.31 -2.22 -0.43
CA ILE A 375 -0.99 -0.92 -0.55
C ILE A 375 -0.45 0.07 0.46
N THR A 376 -0.33 1.33 0.08
CA THR A 376 -0.18 2.43 1.04
C THR A 376 -1.50 3.15 1.19
N THR A 377 -1.88 3.50 2.40
CA THR A 377 -3.12 4.25 2.64
C THR A 377 -3.01 5.12 3.88
N HIS A 378 -3.72 6.22 3.88
CA HIS A 378 -4.02 7.03 5.05
C HIS A 378 -5.53 7.04 5.38
N ASN A 379 -6.33 6.29 4.63
CA ASN A 379 -7.77 6.17 4.83
C ASN A 379 -8.08 5.06 5.85
N PRO A 380 -8.73 5.41 7.00
CA PRO A 380 -9.07 4.43 8.03
C PRO A 380 -9.99 3.31 7.53
N GLU A 381 -10.90 3.64 6.60
CA GLU A 381 -11.83 2.67 6.03
C GLU A 381 -11.11 1.57 5.26
N LEU A 382 -10.11 1.95 4.45
CA LEU A 382 -9.32 0.98 3.69
C LEU A 382 -8.35 0.21 4.58
N ALA A 383 -7.74 0.88 5.55
CA ALA A 383 -6.85 0.25 6.52
C ALA A 383 -7.55 -0.81 7.37
N GLY A 384 -8.87 -0.68 7.54
CA GLY A 384 -9.69 -1.54 8.35
C GLY A 384 -10.33 -2.73 7.65
N MET A 385 -10.17 -2.85 6.35
CA MET A 385 -10.75 -3.98 5.60
C MET A 385 -9.91 -5.26 5.67
N PRO A 386 -8.56 -5.20 5.64
CA PRO A 386 -7.70 -6.38 5.80
C PRO A 386 -7.58 -6.81 7.27
N ASP A 387 -7.04 -8.00 7.48
CA ASP A 387 -6.68 -8.46 8.82
C ASP A 387 -5.60 -7.57 9.46
N SER A 388 -5.67 -7.37 10.77
CA SER A 388 -4.70 -6.56 11.52
C SER A 388 -3.25 -7.03 11.33
N ASN A 389 -3.03 -8.32 11.10
CA ASN A 389 -1.72 -8.91 10.82
C ASN A 389 -1.10 -8.46 9.49
N SER A 390 -1.88 -7.86 8.59
CA SER A 390 -1.40 -7.31 7.32
C SER A 390 -0.93 -5.87 7.41
N ILE A 391 -1.16 -5.21 8.54
CA ILE A 391 -0.82 -3.81 8.75
C ILE A 391 0.65 -3.67 9.13
N ARG A 392 1.34 -2.73 8.48
CA ARG A 392 2.70 -2.29 8.78
C ARG A 392 2.69 -0.79 8.96
N GLN A 393 3.25 -0.30 10.06
CA GLN A 393 3.30 1.13 10.34
C GLN A 393 4.68 1.69 10.01
N ILE A 394 4.71 2.80 9.29
CA ILE A 394 5.92 3.55 9.01
C ILE A 394 5.87 4.85 9.81
N LYS A 395 6.84 5.01 10.69
CA LYS A 395 6.99 6.18 11.56
C LYS A 395 8.23 6.97 11.17
N ARG A 396 8.18 8.28 11.35
CA ARG A 396 9.36 9.13 11.28
C ARG A 396 9.82 9.44 12.69
N ASN A 397 11.05 9.12 13.02
CA ASN A 397 11.61 9.39 14.35
C ASN A 397 12.08 10.86 14.50
N HIS A 398 12.55 11.21 15.69
CA HIS A 398 13.03 12.57 16.00
C HIS A 398 14.23 13.00 15.15
N ASN A 399 15.01 12.07 14.62
CA ASN A 399 16.14 12.32 13.72
C ASN A 399 15.74 12.37 12.24
N TYR A 400 14.43 12.46 11.97
CA TYR A 400 13.86 12.46 10.62
C TYR A 400 14.12 11.19 9.81
N THR A 401 14.53 10.10 10.44
CA THR A 401 14.66 8.79 9.78
C THR A 401 13.36 8.01 9.85
N SER A 402 13.13 7.20 8.81
CA SER A 402 11.95 6.33 8.71
C SER A 402 12.21 4.99 9.40
N GLU A 403 11.24 4.53 10.17
CA GLU A 403 11.27 3.23 10.86
C GLU A 403 10.03 2.42 10.50
N ILE A 404 10.20 1.10 10.38
CA ILE A 404 9.14 0.16 10.04
C ILE A 404 8.79 -0.66 11.28
N GLU A 405 7.52 -0.67 11.63
CA GLU A 405 6.94 -1.48 12.69
C GLU A 405 6.04 -2.55 12.09
N ASN A 406 6.47 -3.81 12.15
CA ASN A 406 5.79 -4.94 11.50
C ASN A 406 4.55 -5.42 12.29
N THR A 407 4.54 -5.22 13.58
CA THR A 407 3.40 -5.50 14.48
C THR A 407 3.04 -4.23 15.24
N PRO A 408 2.44 -3.25 14.56
CA PRO A 408 2.18 -1.96 15.17
C PRO A 408 1.13 -2.05 16.28
N ASN A 409 1.26 -1.17 17.26
CA ASN A 409 0.19 -0.94 18.21
C ASN A 409 -1.00 -0.30 17.47
N LEU A 410 -2.15 -0.97 17.47
CA LEU A 410 -3.33 -0.52 16.74
C LEU A 410 -3.87 0.83 17.22
N ALA A 411 -3.61 1.22 18.47
CA ALA A 411 -3.96 2.57 18.95
C ALA A 411 -3.07 3.65 18.30
N ASP A 412 -1.78 3.36 18.04
CA ASP A 412 -0.90 4.26 17.31
C ASP A 412 -1.34 4.39 15.86
N VAL A 413 -1.71 3.26 15.23
CA VAL A 413 -2.31 3.23 13.90
C VAL A 413 -3.57 4.09 13.86
N GLY A 414 -4.49 3.94 14.81
CA GLY A 414 -5.71 4.74 14.91
C GLY A 414 -5.45 6.24 15.07
N ARG A 415 -4.39 6.62 15.79
CA ARG A 415 -3.96 8.02 15.89
C ARG A 415 -3.39 8.57 14.59
N ASP A 416 -2.55 7.80 13.92
CA ASP A 416 -1.94 8.20 12.64
C ASP A 416 -2.99 8.33 11.52
N LEU A 417 -4.05 7.52 11.57
CA LEU A 417 -5.20 7.60 10.67
C LEU A 417 -6.21 8.70 11.07
N GLY A 418 -5.96 9.43 12.16
CA GLY A 418 -6.86 10.50 12.64
C GLY A 418 -8.18 10.01 13.22
N VAL A 419 -8.28 8.74 13.53
CA VAL A 419 -9.51 8.10 14.05
C VAL A 419 -9.59 8.21 15.57
N LEU A 420 -8.46 8.08 16.23
CA LEU A 420 -8.36 8.31 17.67
C LEU A 420 -7.93 9.75 17.95
N PRO A 421 -8.57 10.44 18.90
CA PRO A 421 -8.14 11.76 19.28
C PRO A 421 -6.70 11.73 19.81
N ASN A 422 -5.93 12.76 19.46
CA ASN A 422 -4.55 12.89 19.90
C ASN A 422 -4.52 13.43 21.34
N VAL A 423 -4.93 12.61 22.30
CA VAL A 423 -4.92 12.95 23.73
C VAL A 423 -3.67 12.34 24.36
N PRO A 424 -2.73 13.16 24.86
CA PRO A 424 -1.54 12.66 25.54
C PRO A 424 -1.93 11.78 26.75
N GLY A 425 -1.41 10.55 26.80
CA GLY A 425 -1.65 9.63 27.93
C GLY A 425 -2.75 8.58 27.74
N LEU A 426 -3.45 8.54 26.60
CA LEU A 426 -4.48 7.54 26.29
C LEU A 426 -3.98 6.07 26.18
N PRO A 427 -2.77 5.78 25.71
CA PRO A 427 -2.34 4.38 25.58
C PRO A 427 -2.12 3.76 26.95
N GLY A 428 -2.99 2.86 27.34
CA GLY A 428 -2.89 2.06 28.55
C GLY A 428 -3.90 2.39 29.67
N ARG A 429 -4.79 3.37 29.45
CA ARG A 429 -5.82 3.77 30.43
C ARG A 429 -7.22 3.93 29.86
N LEU A 430 -7.48 3.52 28.64
CA LEU A 430 -8.81 3.64 28.06
C LEU A 430 -9.72 2.57 28.68
N LYS A 431 -10.71 3.00 29.45
CA LYS A 431 -11.70 2.12 30.08
C LYS A 431 -12.95 1.95 29.24
N LEU A 432 -13.44 3.05 28.63
CA LEU A 432 -14.70 3.05 27.91
C LEU A 432 -14.60 3.81 26.59
N VAL A 433 -15.13 3.22 25.54
CA VAL A 433 -15.37 3.88 24.25
C VAL A 433 -16.85 3.91 23.96
N ILE A 434 -17.38 5.10 23.72
CA ILE A 434 -18.78 5.29 23.35
C ILE A 434 -18.83 5.66 21.86
N PHE A 435 -19.43 4.82 21.07
CA PHE A 435 -19.62 5.02 19.63
C PHE A 435 -20.97 5.69 19.38
N VAL A 436 -20.96 6.74 18.54
CA VAL A 436 -22.13 7.53 18.17
C VAL A 436 -22.17 7.78 16.67
N GLU A 437 -23.32 8.09 16.08
CA GLU A 437 -23.45 8.17 14.61
C GLU A 437 -22.72 9.35 14.00
N GLY A 438 -22.76 10.52 14.62
CA GLY A 438 -22.21 11.74 14.04
C GLY A 438 -21.48 12.67 15.00
N PRO A 439 -20.76 13.68 14.47
CA PRO A 439 -20.03 14.65 15.28
C PRO A 439 -20.92 15.49 16.21
N ASN A 440 -22.16 15.73 15.80
CA ASN A 440 -23.14 16.47 16.62
C ASN A 440 -23.59 15.63 17.82
N ASP A 441 -23.76 14.33 17.61
CA ASP A 441 -24.13 13.39 18.66
C ASP A 441 -23.05 13.32 19.75
N VAL A 442 -21.77 13.37 19.35
CA VAL A 442 -20.65 13.48 20.31
C VAL A 442 -20.85 14.67 21.26
N ARG A 443 -21.17 15.84 20.71
CA ARG A 443 -21.35 17.07 21.52
C ARG A 443 -22.56 16.97 22.46
N PHE A 444 -23.67 16.47 21.95
CA PHE A 444 -24.90 16.32 22.73
C PHE A 444 -24.75 15.29 23.84
N ILE A 445 -24.26 14.09 23.48
CA ILE A 445 -24.08 12.99 24.44
C ILE A 445 -23.03 13.34 25.49
N HIS A 446 -21.92 13.97 25.08
CA HIS A 446 -20.91 14.44 26.03
C HIS A 446 -21.54 15.41 27.07
N LEU A 447 -22.35 16.37 26.63
CA LEU A 447 -23.04 17.30 27.52
C LEU A 447 -23.98 16.56 28.49
N LEU A 448 -24.74 15.57 27.98
CA LEU A 448 -25.64 14.77 28.81
C LEU A 448 -24.86 13.96 29.84
N LEU A 449 -23.86 13.20 29.41
CA LEU A 449 -23.09 12.32 30.29
C LEU A 449 -22.32 13.11 31.36
N MET A 450 -21.81 14.30 31.03
CA MET A 450 -21.22 15.21 32.03
C MET A 450 -22.17 15.61 33.14
N LYS A 451 -23.50 15.48 32.95
CA LYS A 451 -24.53 15.81 33.93
C LYS A 451 -25.16 14.61 34.61
N TYR A 452 -25.26 13.48 33.92
CA TYR A 452 -25.89 12.26 34.42
C TYR A 452 -24.90 11.27 35.03
N CYS A 453 -23.67 11.19 34.50
CA CYS A 453 -22.60 10.33 34.99
C CYS A 453 -21.21 10.98 34.80
N PRO A 454 -20.91 12.09 35.47
CA PRO A 454 -19.64 12.83 35.30
C PRO A 454 -18.41 12.01 35.71
N GLU A 455 -18.57 10.96 36.48
CA GLU A 455 -17.50 10.08 36.95
C GLU A 455 -16.73 9.40 35.82
N ILE A 456 -17.37 9.09 34.71
CA ILE A 456 -16.71 8.43 33.55
C ILE A 456 -15.67 9.32 32.87
N PHE A 457 -15.69 10.64 33.12
CA PHE A 457 -14.73 11.58 32.52
C PHE A 457 -13.64 12.05 33.51
N LYS A 458 -13.70 11.65 34.77
CA LYS A 458 -12.76 12.13 35.83
C LYS A 458 -11.32 11.74 35.55
N ASN A 459 -11.09 10.56 34.94
CA ASN A 459 -9.74 10.00 34.71
C ASN A 459 -9.25 10.20 33.30
N ASN A 460 -10.01 10.85 32.41
CA ASN A 460 -9.74 10.96 30.98
C ASN A 460 -9.57 9.58 30.27
N ASP A 461 -10.28 8.57 30.77
CA ASP A 461 -10.23 7.19 30.28
C ASP A 461 -11.48 6.76 29.49
N THR A 462 -12.35 7.73 29.18
CA THR A 462 -13.54 7.57 28.34
C THR A 462 -13.46 8.47 27.11
N VAL A 463 -13.77 7.90 25.94
CA VAL A 463 -13.75 8.60 24.64
C VAL A 463 -15.06 8.39 23.91
N LEU A 464 -15.59 9.46 23.29
CA LEU A 464 -16.71 9.38 22.36
C LEU A 464 -16.18 9.43 20.92
N ILE A 465 -16.60 8.49 20.09
CA ILE A 465 -16.13 8.37 18.70
C ILE A 465 -17.33 8.42 17.74
N PRO A 466 -17.38 9.41 16.83
CA PRO A 466 -18.36 9.41 15.75
C PRO A 466 -17.90 8.45 14.66
N PHE A 467 -18.73 7.46 14.30
CA PHE A 467 -18.36 6.50 13.27
C PHE A 467 -18.88 6.86 11.86
N GLY A 468 -19.73 7.86 11.71
CA GLY A 468 -20.21 8.41 10.43
C GLY A 468 -20.70 7.40 9.39
N GLY A 469 -21.99 7.40 9.10
CA GLY A 469 -22.65 6.70 7.99
C GLY A 469 -22.23 5.28 7.64
N GLY A 470 -21.17 5.04 6.97
CA GLY A 470 -20.74 3.72 6.49
C GLY A 470 -19.53 3.10 7.21
N SER A 471 -18.85 3.85 8.06
CA SER A 471 -17.56 3.45 8.64
C SER A 471 -17.67 2.49 9.83
N LEU A 472 -18.84 2.36 10.48
CA LEU A 472 -19.06 1.43 11.60
C LEU A 472 -18.63 -0.01 11.28
N LYS A 473 -18.89 -0.49 10.06
CA LYS A 473 -18.49 -1.83 9.62
C LYS A 473 -16.99 -2.08 9.81
N TYR A 474 -16.19 -1.07 9.59
CA TYR A 474 -14.72 -1.15 9.64
C TYR A 474 -14.21 -1.04 11.07
N TRP A 475 -14.84 -0.20 11.90
CA TRP A 475 -14.52 -0.09 13.32
C TRP A 475 -14.73 -1.40 14.07
N VAL A 476 -15.87 -2.02 13.85
CA VAL A 476 -16.22 -3.31 14.47
C VAL A 476 -15.31 -4.44 13.97
N ASN A 477 -14.91 -4.42 12.68
CA ASN A 477 -14.04 -5.45 12.10
C ASN A 477 -12.56 -5.23 12.41
N LEU A 478 -12.12 -3.98 12.64
CA LEU A 478 -10.71 -3.65 12.85
C LEU A 478 -10.12 -4.16 14.15
N GLU A 479 -10.98 -4.50 15.12
CA GLU A 479 -10.49 -4.86 16.46
C GLU A 479 -9.42 -3.87 17.00
N LEU A 480 -9.39 -2.63 16.44
CA LEU A 480 -8.35 -1.62 16.71
C LEU A 480 -8.24 -1.27 18.19
N LEU A 481 -9.33 -1.41 18.91
CA LEU A 481 -9.38 -1.11 20.32
C LEU A 481 -9.22 -2.33 21.22
N LYS A 482 -9.31 -3.55 20.67
CA LYS A 482 -9.15 -4.80 21.45
C LYS A 482 -7.84 -4.88 22.25
N PRO A 483 -6.67 -4.43 21.74
CA PRO A 483 -5.45 -4.44 22.55
C PRO A 483 -5.50 -3.54 23.78
N LEU A 484 -6.38 -2.53 23.79
CA LEU A 484 -6.60 -1.63 24.94
C LEU A 484 -7.65 -2.18 25.89
N HIS A 485 -8.39 -3.22 25.48
CA HIS A 485 -9.49 -3.84 26.23
C HIS A 485 -10.48 -2.87 26.88
N PRO A 486 -10.87 -1.72 26.22
CA PRO A 486 -11.89 -0.88 26.77
C PRO A 486 -13.24 -1.56 26.66
N ALA A 487 -14.14 -1.23 27.57
CA ALA A 487 -15.55 -1.50 27.37
C ALA A 487 -16.06 -0.69 26.17
N GLU A 488 -16.85 -1.30 25.32
CA GLU A 488 -17.46 -0.63 24.15
C GLU A 488 -18.95 -0.41 24.41
N PHE A 489 -19.43 0.79 24.13
CA PHE A 489 -20.84 1.14 24.22
C PHE A 489 -21.28 1.83 22.94
N TYR A 490 -22.43 1.45 22.39
CA TYR A 490 -22.92 1.94 21.10
C TYR A 490 -24.26 2.64 21.25
N ILE A 491 -24.41 3.80 20.62
CA ILE A 491 -25.65 4.59 20.64
C ILE A 491 -26.06 4.89 19.20
N PHE A 492 -27.26 4.49 18.82
CA PHE A 492 -27.79 4.62 17.48
C PHE A 492 -29.13 5.32 17.44
N ASP A 493 -29.42 6.00 16.33
CA ASP A 493 -30.74 6.54 16.04
C ASP A 493 -31.75 5.41 15.76
N ASN A 494 -33.01 5.61 16.11
CA ASN A 494 -34.06 4.62 15.87
C ASN A 494 -34.66 4.77 14.46
N ASP A 495 -33.79 4.77 13.47
CA ASP A 495 -34.17 4.77 12.05
C ASP A 495 -33.73 3.47 11.35
N ALA A 496 -33.91 3.39 10.03
CA ALA A 496 -33.54 2.19 9.26
C ALA A 496 -32.02 1.93 9.28
N ALA A 497 -31.21 2.99 9.29
CA ALA A 497 -29.75 2.90 9.32
C ALA A 497 -29.27 2.44 10.71
N GLY A 498 -29.74 3.08 11.80
CA GLY A 498 -29.40 2.72 13.16
C GLY A 498 -29.77 1.27 13.52
N LYS A 499 -30.95 0.81 13.11
CA LYS A 499 -31.35 -0.61 13.25
C LYS A 499 -30.43 -1.57 12.49
N SER A 500 -29.98 -1.17 11.32
CA SER A 500 -29.00 -1.96 10.56
C SER A 500 -27.65 -2.03 11.29
N TYR A 501 -27.21 -0.91 11.86
CA TYR A 501 -25.96 -0.83 12.65
C TYR A 501 -26.06 -1.65 13.94
N GLU A 502 -27.16 -1.54 14.68
CA GLU A 502 -27.43 -2.36 15.86
C GLU A 502 -27.29 -3.86 15.56
N ASN A 503 -27.97 -4.33 14.51
CA ASN A 503 -27.92 -5.72 14.10
C ASN A 503 -26.50 -6.18 13.74
N ARG A 504 -25.71 -5.31 13.14
CA ARG A 504 -24.31 -5.59 12.78
C ARG A 504 -23.43 -5.72 14.02
N VAL A 505 -23.55 -4.78 14.97
CA VAL A 505 -22.80 -4.79 16.23
C VAL A 505 -23.16 -6.02 17.06
N LYS A 506 -24.42 -6.40 17.12
CA LYS A 506 -24.86 -7.66 17.79
C LYS A 506 -24.20 -8.90 17.18
N ARG A 507 -24.07 -8.95 15.83
CA ARG A 507 -23.40 -10.07 15.12
C ARG A 507 -21.91 -10.14 15.38
N SER A 508 -21.23 -9.04 15.74
CA SER A 508 -19.82 -9.04 16.12
C SER A 508 -19.55 -9.49 17.55
N GLY A 509 -20.59 -9.87 18.30
CA GLY A 509 -20.47 -10.41 19.66
C GLY A 509 -20.56 -9.38 20.78
N VAL A 510 -20.89 -8.12 20.48
CA VAL A 510 -21.13 -7.10 21.50
C VAL A 510 -22.41 -7.42 22.26
N SER A 511 -22.34 -7.32 23.59
CA SER A 511 -23.51 -7.53 24.47
C SER A 511 -24.63 -6.54 24.16
N SER A 512 -25.85 -7.00 24.07
CA SER A 512 -27.03 -6.13 23.87
C SER A 512 -27.20 -5.09 25.01
N GLN A 513 -26.60 -5.29 26.18
CA GLN A 513 -26.59 -4.33 27.28
C GLN A 513 -25.73 -3.11 27.00
N ASN A 514 -24.78 -3.22 26.08
CA ASN A 514 -23.86 -2.17 25.66
C ASN A 514 -24.31 -1.49 24.36
N ILE A 515 -25.54 -1.71 23.93
CA ILE A 515 -26.12 -1.11 22.73
C ILE A 515 -27.40 -0.40 23.13
N HIS A 516 -27.47 0.89 22.81
CA HIS A 516 -28.65 1.72 23.02
C HIS A 516 -29.18 2.19 21.66
N LEU A 517 -30.46 1.98 21.45
CA LEU A 517 -31.21 2.53 20.32
C LEU A 517 -32.20 3.54 20.90
N TRP A 518 -32.17 4.79 20.45
CA TRP A 518 -33.03 5.83 20.96
C TRP A 518 -34.54 5.45 20.85
N ASP A 519 -35.33 5.60 21.92
CA ASP A 519 -36.74 5.20 21.89
C ASP A 519 -37.58 6.10 20.97
N LEU A 520 -37.30 7.39 20.93
CA LEU A 520 -38.11 8.40 20.23
C LEU A 520 -37.73 8.57 18.76
N GLY A 521 -36.59 8.02 18.28
CA GLY A 521 -36.09 8.20 16.90
C GLY A 521 -34.71 8.86 16.85
N PRO A 522 -34.46 9.78 15.91
CA PRO A 522 -33.20 10.52 15.86
C PRO A 522 -32.94 11.38 17.09
N ILE A 523 -31.67 11.66 17.36
CA ILE A 523 -31.24 12.42 18.54
C ILE A 523 -31.88 13.83 18.64
N GLU A 524 -32.31 14.41 17.53
CA GLU A 524 -32.99 15.69 17.50
C GLU A 524 -34.32 15.69 18.25
N PHE A 525 -34.98 14.56 18.45
CA PHE A 525 -36.21 14.44 19.24
C PHE A 525 -35.96 14.56 20.76
N TYR A 526 -34.68 14.54 21.18
CA TYR A 526 -34.28 14.77 22.59
C TYR A 526 -34.04 16.23 22.93
N PHE A 527 -34.28 17.13 21.96
CA PHE A 527 -34.41 18.55 22.26
C PHE A 527 -35.81 18.84 22.82
N PRO A 528 -35.95 19.45 23.99
CA PRO A 528 -37.26 19.78 24.54
C PRO A 528 -38.08 20.63 23.55
N TYR A 529 -39.39 20.37 23.45
CA TYR A 529 -40.26 21.08 22.49
C TYR A 529 -40.19 22.60 22.62
N ASN A 530 -40.02 23.12 23.84
CA ASN A 530 -39.82 24.55 24.11
C ASN A 530 -38.53 25.09 23.47
N PHE A 531 -37.49 24.26 23.38
CA PHE A 531 -36.25 24.62 22.71
C PHE A 531 -36.46 24.65 21.20
N TYR A 532 -37.16 23.66 20.68
CA TYR A 532 -37.57 23.57 19.30
C TYR A 532 -38.39 24.80 18.85
N ASN A 533 -39.50 25.11 19.55
CA ASN A 533 -40.36 26.23 19.19
C ASN A 533 -39.64 27.58 19.28
N ARG A 534 -38.70 27.77 20.20
CA ARG A 534 -37.84 28.97 20.22
C ARG A 534 -36.93 29.06 19.02
N ALA A 535 -36.41 27.92 18.54
CA ALA A 535 -35.60 27.87 17.33
C ALA A 535 -36.44 28.22 16.08
N VAL A 536 -37.68 27.71 16.00
CA VAL A 536 -38.66 28.05 14.94
C VAL A 536 -38.95 29.56 14.91
N ARG A 537 -39.34 30.16 16.06
CA ARG A 537 -39.61 31.59 16.16
C ARG A 537 -38.43 32.45 15.74
N SER A 538 -37.23 32.06 16.22
CA SER A 538 -35.99 32.78 15.84
C SER A 538 -35.70 32.71 14.36
N SER A 539 -35.98 31.58 13.70
CA SER A 539 -35.80 31.39 12.27
C SER A 539 -36.81 32.23 11.48
N ASN A 540 -38.10 32.15 11.81
CA ASN A 540 -39.14 32.89 11.12
C ASN A 540 -38.91 34.42 11.26
N GLN A 541 -38.55 34.92 12.42
CA GLN A 541 -38.19 36.35 12.60
C GLN A 541 -36.97 36.77 11.74
N SER A 542 -36.03 35.85 11.49
CA SER A 542 -34.87 36.12 10.63
C SER A 542 -35.27 36.18 9.15
N LYS A 543 -36.24 35.34 8.74
CA LYS A 543 -36.82 35.34 7.39
C LYS A 543 -37.61 36.60 7.10
N GLU A 544 -38.45 37.03 8.03
CA GLU A 544 -39.21 38.31 7.89
C GLU A 544 -38.29 39.53 7.72
N LYS A 545 -37.12 39.51 8.35
CA LYS A 545 -36.11 40.57 8.17
C LYS A 545 -35.38 40.51 6.82
N ASN A 546 -35.32 39.33 6.22
CA ASN A 546 -34.67 39.13 4.94
C ASN A 546 -35.71 39.02 3.81
N LYS A 547 -36.14 40.15 3.26
CA LYS A 547 -37.20 40.26 2.24
C LYS A 547 -36.98 39.40 0.98
N ASN A 548 -35.80 38.82 0.77
CA ASN A 548 -35.49 37.97 -0.39
C ASN A 548 -35.59 36.47 -0.08
N ASP A 549 -35.89 36.11 1.18
CA ASP A 549 -36.01 34.70 1.58
C ASP A 549 -37.44 34.20 1.33
N GLN A 550 -37.62 33.40 0.25
CA GLN A 550 -38.90 32.82 -0.16
C GLN A 550 -39.14 31.42 0.47
N SER A 551 -38.31 30.98 1.45
CA SER A 551 -38.52 29.70 2.09
C SER A 551 -39.79 29.70 2.95
N GLU A 552 -40.49 28.55 2.98
CA GLU A 552 -41.71 28.37 3.77
C GLU A 552 -41.52 28.70 5.24
N GLU A 553 -42.55 29.28 5.89
CA GLU A 553 -42.56 29.49 7.31
C GLU A 553 -42.60 28.17 8.07
N LEU A 554 -41.78 28.06 9.11
CA LEU A 554 -41.70 26.86 9.94
C LEU A 554 -42.82 26.92 11.00
N VAL A 555 -43.43 25.77 11.26
CA VAL A 555 -44.57 25.64 12.18
C VAL A 555 -44.12 25.29 13.62
N GLU A 556 -44.65 25.98 14.60
CA GLU A 556 -44.51 25.59 16.00
C GLU A 556 -45.34 24.34 16.29
N LEU A 557 -44.80 23.43 17.07
CA LEU A 557 -45.48 22.19 17.48
C LEU A 557 -45.87 22.22 18.94
N SER A 558 -46.98 21.59 19.30
CA SER A 558 -47.27 21.25 20.69
C SER A 558 -46.36 20.11 21.18
N PRO A 559 -46.25 19.87 22.50
CA PRO A 559 -45.46 18.74 23.01
C PRO A 559 -45.86 17.40 22.38
N LYS A 560 -47.17 17.16 22.22
CA LYS A 560 -47.69 15.92 21.64
C LYS A 560 -47.40 15.81 20.17
N GLU A 561 -47.51 16.89 19.43
CA GLU A 561 -47.16 16.93 18.00
C GLU A 561 -45.66 16.76 17.81
N PHE A 562 -44.83 17.37 18.64
CA PHE A 562 -43.37 17.22 18.58
C PHE A 562 -42.93 15.77 18.77
N HIS A 563 -43.47 15.08 19.77
CA HIS A 563 -43.14 13.65 20.00
C HIS A 563 -43.68 12.70 18.93
N ASN A 564 -44.66 13.11 18.14
CA ASN A 564 -45.24 12.33 17.05
C ASN A 564 -44.81 12.87 15.64
N ALA A 565 -43.93 13.85 15.59
CA ALA A 565 -43.52 14.47 14.34
C ALA A 565 -42.77 13.51 13.41
N ASN A 566 -42.92 13.73 12.11
CA ASN A 566 -42.14 13.03 11.11
C ASN A 566 -40.77 13.72 10.97
N TYR A 567 -39.71 12.99 11.27
CA TYR A 567 -38.34 13.53 11.18
C TYR A 567 -38.03 14.14 9.82
N ASP A 568 -38.39 13.47 8.73
CA ASP A 568 -38.07 13.94 7.39
C ASP A 568 -38.90 15.15 6.95
N ALA A 569 -40.17 15.20 7.31
CA ALA A 569 -41.08 16.26 6.91
C ALA A 569 -41.04 17.48 7.86
N ASP A 570 -41.05 17.23 9.17
CA ASP A 570 -41.29 18.27 10.16
C ASP A 570 -39.98 18.76 10.84
N ILE A 571 -39.03 17.87 11.12
CA ILE A 571 -37.82 18.16 11.91
C ILE A 571 -36.57 18.38 11.05
N LYS A 572 -36.41 17.62 9.97
CA LYS A 572 -35.20 17.70 9.12
C LYS A 572 -34.91 19.12 8.61
N PRO A 573 -35.90 19.92 8.19
CA PRO A 573 -35.67 21.32 7.79
C PRO A 573 -35.08 22.20 8.89
N LEU A 574 -35.34 21.83 10.16
CA LEU A 574 -34.88 22.57 11.35
C LEU A 574 -33.58 22.06 11.94
N LYS A 575 -33.06 20.95 11.46
CA LYS A 575 -31.85 20.29 12.02
C LYS A 575 -30.70 21.30 12.22
N ASN A 576 -30.37 22.06 11.20
CA ASN A 576 -29.27 23.03 11.27
C ASN A 576 -29.55 24.16 12.28
N ILE A 577 -30.81 24.56 12.42
CA ILE A 577 -31.24 25.63 13.33
C ILE A 577 -31.18 25.15 14.78
N LEU A 578 -31.61 23.90 15.02
CA LEU A 578 -31.52 23.27 16.34
C LEU A 578 -30.05 23.14 16.79
N TRP A 579 -29.17 22.65 15.94
CA TRP A 579 -27.76 22.53 16.25
C TRP A 579 -27.06 23.87 16.44
N SER A 580 -27.38 24.90 15.65
CA SER A 580 -26.88 26.26 15.86
C SER A 580 -27.40 26.88 17.15
N ALA A 581 -28.65 26.58 17.54
CA ALA A 581 -29.21 27.02 18.83
C ALA A 581 -28.56 26.27 20.00
N PHE A 582 -28.25 24.99 19.84
CA PHE A 582 -27.53 24.19 20.80
C PHE A 582 -26.15 24.77 21.10
N GLU A 583 -25.35 25.10 20.08
CA GLU A 583 -24.03 25.72 20.27
C GLU A 583 -24.07 26.99 21.12
N ARG A 584 -25.12 27.79 20.95
CA ARG A 584 -25.25 29.07 21.64
C ARG A 584 -25.85 28.95 23.06
N LYS A 585 -26.65 27.92 23.36
CA LYS A 585 -27.47 27.83 24.58
C LYS A 585 -27.45 26.45 25.24
N SER A 586 -26.43 25.62 24.99
CA SER A 586 -26.32 24.28 25.53
C SER A 586 -26.49 24.18 27.04
N THR A 587 -26.02 25.18 27.80
CA THR A 587 -26.16 25.22 29.28
C THR A 587 -27.61 25.26 29.76
N LYS A 588 -28.55 25.74 28.92
CA LYS A 588 -29.98 25.82 29.26
C LYS A 588 -30.75 24.55 28.89
N LEU A 589 -30.16 23.69 28.07
CA LEU A 589 -30.82 22.49 27.56
C LEU A 589 -31.07 21.47 28.65
N ILE A 590 -30.07 21.14 29.45
CA ILE A 590 -30.15 20.10 30.49
C ILE A 590 -31.25 20.36 31.53
N PRO A 591 -31.39 21.58 32.09
CA PRO A 591 -32.51 21.86 32.98
C PRO A 591 -33.89 21.63 32.35
N LEU A 592 -34.03 21.91 31.03
CA LEU A 592 -35.29 21.69 30.32
C LEU A 592 -35.54 20.20 30.06
N ILE A 593 -34.51 19.42 29.73
CA ILE A 593 -34.61 17.96 29.59
C ILE A 593 -35.04 17.32 30.93
N LYS A 594 -34.46 17.74 32.04
CA LYS A 594 -34.83 17.21 33.39
C LYS A 594 -36.27 17.51 33.83
N GLN A 595 -36.91 18.49 33.20
CA GLN A 595 -38.34 18.81 33.44
C GLN A 595 -39.27 17.96 32.57
N ASP A 596 -38.74 17.27 31.56
CA ASP A 596 -39.49 16.37 30.69
C ASP A 596 -39.30 14.93 31.19
N GLU A 597 -40.37 14.36 31.77
CA GLU A 597 -40.34 13.04 32.42
C GLU A 597 -39.94 11.92 31.42
N ILE A 598 -40.38 12.01 30.17
CA ILE A 598 -40.10 11.00 29.16
C ILE A 598 -38.60 11.03 28.81
N LEU A 599 -38.10 12.21 28.46
CA LEU A 599 -36.68 12.37 28.09
C LEU A 599 -35.76 12.03 29.27
N ASN A 600 -36.09 12.50 30.47
CA ASN A 600 -35.25 12.29 31.64
C ASN A 600 -35.17 10.80 32.04
N CYS A 601 -36.27 10.06 31.93
CA CYS A 601 -36.30 8.63 32.26
C CYS A 601 -35.36 7.81 31.37
N GLU A 602 -35.40 8.02 30.06
CA GLU A 602 -34.54 7.30 29.13
C GLU A 602 -33.05 7.68 29.32
N LEU A 603 -32.76 8.97 29.51
CA LEU A 603 -31.39 9.43 29.72
C LEU A 603 -30.79 8.96 31.05
N GLU A 604 -31.56 8.84 32.10
CA GLU A 604 -31.12 8.20 33.35
C GLU A 604 -30.85 6.71 33.18
N SER A 605 -31.66 6.01 32.39
CA SER A 605 -31.48 4.61 32.07
C SER A 605 -30.19 4.41 31.23
N LEU A 606 -30.00 5.25 30.22
CA LEU A 606 -28.78 5.25 29.39
C LEU A 606 -27.53 5.48 30.24
N ALA A 607 -27.54 6.51 31.09
CA ALA A 607 -26.42 6.81 31.98
C ALA A 607 -26.07 5.66 32.93
N LYS A 608 -27.07 4.97 33.47
CA LYS A 608 -26.87 3.77 34.30
C LYS A 608 -26.24 2.62 33.51
N SER A 609 -26.67 2.41 32.27
CA SER A 609 -26.11 1.37 31.40
C SER A 609 -24.66 1.67 31.05
N ILE A 610 -24.33 2.92 30.75
CA ILE A 610 -22.95 3.36 30.45
C ILE A 610 -22.05 3.23 31.69
N LEU A 611 -22.54 3.62 32.88
CA LEU A 611 -21.80 3.43 34.14
C LEU A 611 -21.50 1.96 34.41
N LYS A 612 -22.47 1.09 34.20
CA LYS A 612 -22.27 -0.35 34.34
C LYS A 612 -21.20 -0.86 33.38
N ALA A 613 -21.17 -0.37 32.13
CA ALA A 613 -20.14 -0.73 31.15
C ALA A 613 -18.75 -0.16 31.53
N TYR A 614 -18.68 1.01 32.15
CA TYR A 614 -17.45 1.63 32.63
C TYR A 614 -16.84 0.90 33.84
N ASP A 615 -17.66 0.32 34.70
CA ASP A 615 -17.23 -0.38 35.92
C ASP A 615 -16.91 -1.87 35.70
N CYS A 616 -17.28 -2.43 34.55
CA CYS A 616 -16.92 -3.79 34.12
C CYS A 616 -15.53 -3.87 33.55
#